data_43068df9e018921acee35d2b1c3fab2f
#
_entry.id   43068df9e018921acee35d2b1c3fab2f
#
_cell.length_a   1.000
_cell.length_b   1.000
_cell.length_c   1.000
_cell.angle_alpha   90.00
_cell.angle_beta   90.00
_cell.angle_gamma   90.00
#
_symmetry.space_group_name_H-M   'P 1'
#
loop_
_entity.id
_entity.type
_entity.pdbx_description
1 polymer ?
#
loop_
_entity_poly.entity_id
_entity_poly.type
_entity_poly.pdbx_seq_one_letter_code
_entity_poly.pdbx_strand_id
1 'polypeptide(L)'
;LLIHDHFKNCHPNVAGFDVCIREALNEIQPYFKTGLPQYNVESFDPFFARKVTVERGMPNFGFTLTLKNVTESGWSNSKVTKFVSDIPNFKVVYSQSFPEKLLFGDYEFFGKFFGSSIRNNGKFTLTLYDLIQTTTVTKLPGQKIKVNINVQIIRDLKLHITNLLFGREILEGVLDKIINGTWQQGFLLTRGIINELVSTAFIEIFDKAFKNFPFQRIIKPKPIRSE
;
A
#
# COMPACT_ATOMS: atom_id res chain seq x y z
N LEU A 1 8.31 23.19 11.75
CA LEU A 1 7.17 22.63 12.46
C LEU A 1 7.48 21.18 12.82
N LEU A 2 7.23 20.79 14.06
CA LEU A 2 7.33 19.39 14.47
C LEU A 2 6.06 18.65 14.06
N ILE A 3 6.15 17.34 13.81
CA ILE A 3 4.99 16.56 13.32
C ILE A 3 3.76 16.70 14.23
N HIS A 4 3.95 16.79 15.53
CA HIS A 4 2.85 16.97 16.48
C HIS A 4 2.09 18.28 16.32
N ASP A 5 2.71 19.31 15.74
CA ASP A 5 2.07 20.60 15.51
C ASP A 5 0.90 20.49 14.52
N HIS A 6 1.00 19.56 13.55
CA HIS A 6 -0.06 19.30 12.58
C HIS A 6 -1.29 18.65 13.21
N PHE A 7 -1.13 17.91 14.30
CA PHE A 7 -2.20 17.17 14.97
C PHE A 7 -2.69 17.80 16.28
N LYS A 8 -2.07 18.89 16.74
CA LYS A 8 -2.33 19.46 18.07
C LYS A 8 -3.79 19.87 18.34
N ASN A 9 -4.53 20.17 17.28
CA ASN A 9 -5.93 20.56 17.35
C ASN A 9 -6.90 19.40 17.05
N CYS A 10 -6.39 18.21 16.75
CA CYS A 10 -7.20 17.05 16.45
C CYS A 10 -7.50 16.26 17.72
N HIS A 11 -8.71 16.43 18.24
CA HIS A 11 -9.12 15.78 19.49
C HIS A 11 -10.21 14.74 19.23
N PRO A 12 -10.04 13.48 19.66
CA PRO A 12 -11.00 12.39 19.37
C PRO A 12 -12.40 12.61 19.91
N ASN A 13 -12.54 13.44 20.94
CA ASN A 13 -13.81 13.75 21.61
C ASN A 13 -14.48 15.04 21.12
N VAL A 14 -14.03 15.58 20.00
CA VAL A 14 -14.53 16.85 19.44
C VAL A 14 -15.04 16.63 18.03
N ALA A 15 -16.16 17.27 17.70
CA ALA A 15 -16.69 17.27 16.34
C ALA A 15 -15.65 17.79 15.33
N GLY A 16 -15.58 17.16 14.16
CA GLY A 16 -14.58 17.49 13.14
C GLY A 16 -13.24 16.77 13.31
N PHE A 17 -13.08 15.86 14.26
CA PHE A 17 -11.86 15.07 14.44
C PHE A 17 -11.37 14.41 13.16
N ASP A 18 -12.24 13.72 12.43
CA ASP A 18 -11.88 13.01 11.19
C ASP A 18 -11.39 13.96 10.09
N VAL A 19 -12.01 15.13 9.97
CA VAL A 19 -11.58 16.17 9.02
C VAL A 19 -10.20 16.70 9.41
N CYS A 20 -9.99 17.00 10.70
CA CYS A 20 -8.72 17.45 11.23
C CYS A 20 -7.59 16.45 10.94
N ILE A 21 -7.82 15.16 11.21
CA ILE A 21 -6.83 14.09 10.92
C ILE A 21 -6.55 14.00 9.43
N ARG A 22 -7.58 14.05 8.57
CA ARG A 22 -7.40 14.03 7.11
C ARG A 22 -6.49 15.17 6.64
N GLU A 23 -6.73 16.37 7.11
CA GLU A 23 -5.94 17.55 6.75
C GLU A 23 -4.50 17.43 7.26
N ALA A 24 -4.32 17.05 8.52
CA ALA A 24 -2.99 16.82 9.10
C ALA A 24 -2.20 15.74 8.34
N LEU A 25 -2.84 14.64 7.94
CA LEU A 25 -2.21 13.60 7.13
C LEU A 25 -1.73 14.12 5.78
N ASN A 26 -2.45 15.05 5.16
CA ASN A 26 -2.02 15.69 3.92
C ASN A 26 -0.88 16.69 4.13
N GLU A 27 -0.84 17.37 5.26
CA GLU A 27 0.23 18.32 5.59
C GLU A 27 1.57 17.63 5.91
N ILE A 28 1.55 16.40 6.42
CA ILE A 28 2.78 15.67 6.78
C ILE A 28 3.46 14.94 5.62
N GLN A 29 2.89 14.96 4.42
CA GLN A 29 3.44 14.26 3.25
C GLN A 29 4.92 14.56 2.94
N PRO A 30 5.45 15.78 3.13
CA PRO A 30 6.87 16.04 2.93
C PRO A 30 7.79 15.15 3.79
N TYR A 31 7.33 14.74 4.98
CA TYR A 31 8.08 13.84 5.86
C TYR A 31 8.20 12.40 5.32
N PHE A 32 7.39 12.02 4.32
CA PHE A 32 7.50 10.70 3.70
C PHE A 32 8.85 10.51 2.99
N LYS A 33 9.43 11.60 2.45
CA LYS A 33 10.76 11.59 1.82
C LYS A 33 11.91 11.68 2.82
N THR A 34 11.73 12.41 3.90
CA THR A 34 12.80 12.69 4.87
C THR A 34 12.79 11.75 6.07
N GLY A 35 11.65 11.10 6.33
CA GLY A 35 11.42 10.38 7.58
C GLY A 35 11.27 11.32 8.78
N LEU A 36 11.26 10.74 9.96
CA LEU A 36 11.18 11.41 11.25
C LEU A 36 12.26 10.84 12.19
N PRO A 37 13.52 11.25 12.05
CA PRO A 37 14.64 10.67 12.79
C PRO A 37 14.45 10.73 14.33
N GLN A 38 13.78 11.78 14.82
CA GLN A 38 13.48 11.96 16.26
C GLN A 38 12.53 10.88 16.82
N TYR A 39 11.84 10.15 15.96
CA TYR A 39 10.96 9.03 16.33
C TYR A 39 11.43 7.68 15.76
N ASN A 40 12.63 7.62 15.20
CA ASN A 40 13.16 6.45 14.49
C ASN A 40 12.24 5.97 13.35
N VAL A 41 11.56 6.91 12.68
CA VAL A 41 10.77 6.63 11.48
C VAL A 41 11.63 6.93 10.27
N GLU A 42 11.96 5.87 9.53
CA GLU A 42 12.71 6.00 8.28
C GLU A 42 11.84 6.62 7.17
N SER A 43 12.51 7.18 6.15
CA SER A 43 11.86 7.59 4.91
C SER A 43 11.16 6.38 4.27
N PHE A 44 9.96 6.58 3.72
CA PHE A 44 9.22 5.54 3.01
C PHE A 44 8.69 6.00 1.63
N ASP A 45 9.22 7.08 1.11
CA ASP A 45 9.04 7.43 -0.29
C ASP A 45 10.40 7.79 -0.92
N PRO A 46 11.02 6.84 -1.63
CA PRO A 46 10.50 5.52 -2.00
C PRO A 46 10.45 4.52 -0.82
N PHE A 47 9.41 3.69 -0.81
CA PHE A 47 9.32 2.54 0.09
C PHE A 47 10.05 1.33 -0.50
N PHE A 48 10.69 0.55 0.36
CA PHE A 48 11.39 -0.66 -0.03
C PHE A 48 10.84 -1.87 0.73
N ALA A 49 10.36 -2.87 -0.02
CA ALA A 49 9.95 -4.17 0.52
C ALA A 49 10.92 -5.26 0.05
N ARG A 50 11.50 -6.00 1.00
CA ARG A 50 12.46 -7.07 0.69
C ARG A 50 11.79 -8.23 -0.02
N LYS A 51 10.64 -8.66 0.46
CA LYS A 51 9.91 -9.82 -0.08
C LYS A 51 8.43 -9.74 0.27
N VAL A 52 7.59 -9.94 -0.73
CA VAL A 52 6.14 -10.12 -0.58
C VAL A 52 5.72 -11.35 -1.35
N THR A 53 4.95 -12.25 -0.74
CA THR A 53 4.51 -13.50 -1.36
C THR A 53 3.01 -13.66 -1.27
N VAL A 54 2.40 -14.09 -2.37
CA VAL A 54 1.00 -14.51 -2.45
C VAL A 54 0.92 -15.94 -2.97
N GLU A 55 0.11 -16.74 -2.32
CA GLU A 55 -0.15 -18.13 -2.70
C GLU A 55 -1.63 -18.33 -2.97
N ARG A 56 -1.93 -19.08 -4.03
CA ARG A 56 -3.28 -19.53 -4.36
C ARG A 56 -3.22 -21.01 -4.73
N GLY A 57 -4.14 -21.80 -4.19
CA GLY A 57 -4.18 -23.24 -4.45
C GLY A 57 -5.61 -23.78 -4.51
N MET A 58 -5.84 -24.63 -5.51
CA MET A 58 -6.97 -25.53 -5.66
C MET A 58 -6.42 -26.90 -6.12
N PRO A 59 -7.18 -28.01 -6.02
CA PRO A 59 -6.64 -29.36 -6.20
C PRO A 59 -5.79 -29.61 -7.46
N ASN A 60 -6.09 -28.95 -8.58
CA ASN A 60 -5.33 -29.13 -9.85
C ASN A 60 -4.77 -27.81 -10.39
N PHE A 61 -4.85 -26.75 -9.62
CA PHE A 61 -4.42 -25.42 -10.03
C PHE A 61 -3.88 -24.67 -8.82
N GLY A 62 -2.69 -24.16 -8.92
CA GLY A 62 -2.11 -23.34 -7.87
C GLY A 62 -0.92 -22.55 -8.34
N PHE A 63 -0.63 -21.45 -7.65
CA PHE A 63 0.58 -20.68 -7.90
C PHE A 63 1.10 -19.99 -6.64
N THR A 64 2.39 -19.72 -6.68
CA THR A 64 3.08 -18.82 -5.74
C THR A 64 3.72 -17.71 -6.56
N LEU A 65 3.37 -16.48 -6.25
CA LEU A 65 4.01 -15.26 -6.77
C LEU A 65 4.80 -14.61 -5.65
N THR A 66 6.09 -14.45 -5.85
CA THR A 66 6.98 -13.76 -4.93
C THR A 66 7.56 -12.53 -5.61
N LEU A 67 7.34 -11.36 -5.02
CA LEU A 67 7.99 -10.12 -5.40
C LEU A 67 9.15 -9.86 -4.44
N LYS A 68 10.32 -9.47 -4.96
CA LYS A 68 11.53 -9.22 -4.19
C LYS A 68 12.12 -7.86 -4.54
N ASN A 69 12.77 -7.25 -3.56
CA ASN A 69 13.48 -5.98 -3.74
C ASN A 69 12.57 -4.91 -4.38
N VAL A 70 11.32 -4.85 -3.94
CA VAL A 70 10.33 -3.94 -4.51
C VAL A 70 10.59 -2.54 -4.00
N THR A 71 10.75 -1.61 -4.93
CA THR A 71 10.78 -0.17 -4.64
C THR A 71 9.47 0.44 -5.12
N GLU A 72 8.83 1.21 -4.26
CA GLU A 72 7.55 1.86 -4.52
C GLU A 72 7.65 3.35 -4.22
N SER A 73 7.28 4.19 -5.21
CA SER A 73 7.31 5.65 -5.12
C SER A 73 5.93 6.25 -5.39
N GLY A 74 5.70 7.48 -4.94
CA GLY A 74 4.48 8.23 -5.18
C GLY A 74 3.67 8.57 -3.93
N TRP A 75 4.12 8.14 -2.76
CA TRP A 75 3.46 8.42 -1.49
C TRP A 75 3.39 9.91 -1.15
N SER A 76 4.48 10.65 -1.40
CA SER A 76 4.57 12.09 -1.11
C SER A 76 3.64 12.96 -1.96
N ASN A 77 3.18 12.45 -3.11
CA ASN A 77 2.27 13.13 -4.01
C ASN A 77 0.82 12.63 -3.87
N SER A 78 0.58 11.71 -2.95
CA SER A 78 -0.76 11.19 -2.69
C SER A 78 -1.59 12.19 -1.90
N LYS A 79 -2.91 11.99 -1.87
CA LYS A 79 -3.83 12.80 -1.08
C LYS A 79 -4.84 11.91 -0.36
N VAL A 80 -4.97 12.09 0.94
CA VAL A 80 -6.06 11.49 1.72
C VAL A 80 -7.33 12.29 1.43
N THR A 81 -8.29 11.66 0.79
CA THR A 81 -9.54 12.30 0.35
C THR A 81 -10.68 12.11 1.34
N LYS A 82 -10.64 11.01 2.10
CA LYS A 82 -11.61 10.67 3.13
C LYS A 82 -10.91 10.02 4.30
N PHE A 83 -11.35 10.32 5.51
CA PHE A 83 -10.91 9.67 6.74
C PHE A 83 -12.11 9.48 7.65
N VAL A 84 -12.25 8.29 8.23
CA VAL A 84 -13.29 7.93 9.18
C VAL A 84 -12.67 7.12 10.30
N SER A 85 -12.84 7.58 11.53
CA SER A 85 -12.43 6.85 12.73
C SER A 85 -13.60 6.15 13.39
N ASP A 86 -13.35 4.95 13.87
CA ASP A 86 -14.24 4.19 14.75
C ASP A 86 -13.43 3.82 16.00
N ILE A 87 -13.31 4.80 16.89
CA ILE A 87 -12.44 4.70 18.08
C ILE A 87 -12.86 3.57 19.00
N PRO A 88 -14.19 3.34 19.29
CA PRO A 88 -14.63 2.22 20.12
C PRO A 88 -14.18 0.85 19.60
N ASN A 89 -14.08 0.69 18.28
CA ASN A 89 -13.66 -0.54 17.63
C ASN A 89 -12.18 -0.55 17.21
N PHE A 90 -11.38 0.44 17.64
CA PHE A 90 -9.96 0.58 17.32
C PHE A 90 -9.69 0.50 15.81
N LYS A 91 -10.54 1.14 15.00
CA LYS A 91 -10.55 1.04 13.56
C LYS A 91 -10.53 2.42 12.92
N VAL A 92 -9.76 2.54 11.85
CA VAL A 92 -9.80 3.69 10.94
C VAL A 92 -9.96 3.21 9.51
N VAL A 93 -10.68 3.99 8.72
CA VAL A 93 -10.84 3.77 7.27
C VAL A 93 -10.52 5.08 6.57
N TYR A 94 -9.62 5.04 5.59
CA TYR A 94 -9.33 6.22 4.81
C TYR A 94 -9.17 5.88 3.34
N SER A 95 -9.56 6.84 2.49
CA SER A 95 -9.35 6.76 1.04
C SER A 95 -8.21 7.69 0.65
N GLN A 96 -7.38 7.22 -0.27
CA GLN A 96 -6.19 7.92 -0.73
C GLN A 96 -6.11 7.87 -2.24
N SER A 97 -5.83 9.01 -2.86
CA SER A 97 -5.60 9.12 -4.30
C SER A 97 -4.12 9.34 -4.58
N PHE A 98 -3.63 8.68 -5.61
CA PHE A 98 -2.26 8.78 -6.10
C PHE A 98 -2.31 9.20 -7.57
N PRO A 99 -1.81 10.39 -7.94
CA PRO A 99 -1.71 10.79 -9.34
C PRO A 99 -0.86 9.81 -10.14
N GLU A 100 0.26 9.41 -9.57
CA GLU A 100 1.17 8.42 -10.15
C GLU A 100 1.82 7.59 -9.03
N LYS A 101 1.91 6.29 -9.26
CA LYS A 101 2.57 5.34 -8.37
C LYS A 101 3.47 4.44 -9.20
N LEU A 102 4.76 4.40 -8.90
CA LEU A 102 5.75 3.59 -9.58
C LEU A 102 6.24 2.46 -8.68
N LEU A 103 6.20 1.25 -9.18
CA LEU A 103 6.74 0.06 -8.53
C LEU A 103 7.68 -0.65 -9.48
N PHE A 104 8.82 -1.10 -8.97
CA PHE A 104 9.71 -1.99 -9.71
C PHE A 104 10.45 -2.93 -8.77
N GLY A 105 10.88 -4.05 -9.29
CA GLY A 105 11.57 -5.07 -8.51
C GLY A 105 11.77 -6.36 -9.30
N ASP A 106 12.05 -7.41 -8.56
CA ASP A 106 12.20 -8.76 -9.09
C ASP A 106 10.93 -9.59 -8.81
N TYR A 107 10.61 -10.54 -9.68
CA TYR A 107 9.53 -11.50 -9.46
C TYR A 107 10.00 -12.93 -9.62
N GLU A 108 9.37 -13.82 -8.86
CA GLU A 108 9.44 -15.26 -9.03
C GLU A 108 8.01 -15.81 -9.09
N PHE A 109 7.73 -16.58 -10.11
CA PHE A 109 6.45 -17.26 -10.29
C PHE A 109 6.66 -18.76 -10.31
N PHE A 110 5.87 -19.47 -9.53
CA PHE A 110 5.76 -20.93 -9.58
C PHE A 110 4.29 -21.30 -9.69
N GLY A 111 3.93 -22.00 -10.74
CA GLY A 111 2.56 -22.46 -10.97
C GLY A 111 2.49 -23.96 -11.20
N LYS A 112 1.41 -24.58 -10.72
CA LYS A 112 1.02 -25.97 -11.02
C LYS A 112 -0.32 -25.97 -11.72
N PHE A 113 -0.37 -26.63 -12.88
CA PHE A 113 -1.56 -26.71 -13.72
C PHE A 113 -1.70 -28.15 -14.24
N PHE A 114 -2.71 -28.89 -13.77
CA PHE A 114 -3.02 -30.24 -14.20
C PHE A 114 -1.80 -31.18 -14.30
N GLY A 115 -0.98 -31.20 -13.24
CA GLY A 115 0.21 -32.06 -13.14
C GLY A 115 1.48 -31.48 -13.79
N SER A 116 1.38 -30.40 -14.55
CA SER A 116 2.54 -29.68 -15.07
C SER A 116 2.94 -28.54 -14.13
N SER A 117 4.24 -28.22 -14.05
CA SER A 117 4.75 -27.10 -13.27
C SER A 117 5.46 -26.10 -14.17
N ILE A 118 5.23 -24.81 -13.90
CA ILE A 118 5.86 -23.68 -14.59
C ILE A 118 6.64 -22.89 -13.54
N ARG A 119 7.89 -22.57 -13.86
CA ARG A 119 8.72 -21.65 -13.06
C ARG A 119 9.21 -20.54 -13.96
N ASN A 120 9.09 -19.32 -13.46
CA ASN A 120 9.61 -18.14 -14.15
C ASN A 120 10.11 -17.10 -13.15
N ASN A 121 11.07 -16.30 -13.56
CA ASN A 121 11.58 -15.18 -12.77
C ASN A 121 12.10 -14.07 -13.68
N GLY A 122 12.17 -12.88 -13.18
CA GLY A 122 12.65 -11.72 -13.93
C GLY A 122 12.44 -10.44 -13.15
N LYS A 123 12.35 -9.35 -13.89
CA LYS A 123 12.09 -8.01 -13.37
C LYS A 123 10.74 -7.49 -13.84
N PHE A 124 10.14 -6.62 -13.04
CA PHE A 124 8.92 -5.91 -13.42
C PHE A 124 9.05 -4.42 -13.16
N THR A 125 8.34 -3.64 -13.94
CA THR A 125 8.09 -2.22 -13.71
C THR A 125 6.61 -1.97 -13.93
N LEU A 126 5.96 -1.38 -12.93
CA LEU A 126 4.55 -1.07 -12.93
C LEU A 126 4.34 0.41 -12.61
N THR A 127 3.66 1.13 -13.50
CA THR A 127 3.21 2.50 -13.24
C THR A 127 1.70 2.52 -13.22
N LEU A 128 1.13 3.06 -12.15
CA LEU A 128 -0.31 3.26 -11.97
C LEU A 128 -0.61 4.75 -12.03
N TYR A 129 -1.65 5.12 -12.76
CA TYR A 129 -2.11 6.51 -12.90
C TYR A 129 -3.50 6.69 -12.31
N ASP A 130 -3.67 7.76 -11.55
CA ASP A 130 -4.91 8.11 -10.85
C ASP A 130 -5.51 6.92 -10.09
N LEU A 131 -4.66 6.32 -9.26
CA LEU A 131 -5.06 5.24 -8.36
C LEU A 131 -5.86 5.81 -7.19
N ILE A 132 -7.01 5.19 -6.90
CA ILE A 132 -7.76 5.41 -5.67
C ILE A 132 -7.84 4.09 -4.91
N GLN A 133 -7.42 4.12 -3.66
CA GLN A 133 -7.51 2.98 -2.76
C GLN A 133 -8.13 3.37 -1.42
N THR A 134 -8.82 2.41 -0.80
CA THR A 134 -9.32 2.53 0.57
C THR A 134 -8.55 1.59 1.46
N THR A 135 -8.03 2.12 2.55
CA THR A 135 -7.28 1.39 3.57
C THR A 135 -8.09 1.29 4.84
N THR A 136 -8.26 0.08 5.35
CA THR A 136 -8.84 -0.19 6.66
C THR A 136 -7.74 -0.67 7.59
N VAL A 137 -7.53 0.03 8.69
CA VAL A 137 -6.56 -0.32 9.73
C VAL A 137 -7.31 -0.63 11.02
N THR A 138 -7.03 -1.79 11.61
CA THR A 138 -7.59 -2.20 12.90
C THR A 138 -6.47 -2.60 13.85
N LYS A 139 -6.47 -2.05 15.05
CA LYS A 139 -5.47 -2.34 16.10
C LYS A 139 -6.15 -2.59 17.43
N LEU A 140 -6.66 -3.79 17.62
CA LEU A 140 -7.23 -4.21 18.90
C LEU A 140 -6.14 -4.31 19.99
N PRO A 141 -6.47 -4.02 21.26
CA PRO A 141 -5.53 -4.19 22.37
C PRO A 141 -4.93 -5.59 22.41
N GLY A 142 -3.60 -5.67 22.57
CA GLY A 142 -2.86 -6.95 22.64
C GLY A 142 -2.77 -7.72 21.31
N GLN A 143 -3.40 -7.27 20.23
CA GLN A 143 -3.33 -7.93 18.92
C GLN A 143 -2.36 -7.20 17.98
N LYS A 144 -1.91 -7.92 16.96
CA LYS A 144 -1.15 -7.30 15.84
C LYS A 144 -2.06 -6.38 15.04
N ILE A 145 -1.46 -5.39 14.43
CA ILE A 145 -2.15 -4.51 13.49
C ILE A 145 -2.67 -5.34 12.29
N LYS A 146 -3.90 -5.06 11.88
CA LYS A 146 -4.50 -5.62 10.67
C LYS A 146 -4.70 -4.48 9.67
N VAL A 147 -4.23 -4.67 8.46
CA VAL A 147 -4.40 -3.73 7.37
C VAL A 147 -5.06 -4.46 6.21
N ASN A 148 -6.09 -3.85 5.68
CA ASN A 148 -6.75 -4.29 4.45
C ASN A 148 -6.80 -3.12 3.48
N ILE A 149 -6.25 -3.31 2.29
CA ILE A 149 -6.28 -2.31 1.23
C ILE A 149 -7.15 -2.84 0.10
N ASN A 150 -8.05 -1.98 -0.36
CA ASN A 150 -8.91 -2.24 -1.50
C ASN A 150 -8.68 -1.16 -2.56
N VAL A 151 -8.09 -1.57 -3.67
CA VAL A 151 -7.93 -0.73 -4.86
C VAL A 151 -9.30 -0.55 -5.52
N GLN A 152 -9.76 0.68 -5.60
CA GLN A 152 -11.09 1.03 -6.12
C GLN A 152 -11.06 1.39 -7.60
N ILE A 153 -10.15 2.27 -7.97
CA ILE A 153 -10.05 2.83 -9.32
C ILE A 153 -8.59 2.90 -9.72
N ILE A 154 -8.30 2.54 -10.96
CA ILE A 154 -7.06 2.82 -11.68
C ILE A 154 -7.49 3.39 -13.03
N ARG A 155 -7.06 4.61 -13.38
CA ARG A 155 -7.39 5.21 -14.68
C ARG A 155 -6.56 4.57 -15.79
N ASP A 156 -5.27 4.38 -15.54
CA ASP A 156 -4.36 3.78 -16.51
C ASP A 156 -3.25 3.00 -15.80
N LEU A 157 -2.70 2.03 -16.52
CA LEU A 157 -1.64 1.16 -16.01
C LEU A 157 -0.66 0.88 -17.13
N LYS A 158 0.64 0.94 -16.82
CA LYS A 158 1.73 0.47 -17.67
C LYS A 158 2.51 -0.59 -16.92
N LEU A 159 2.57 -1.77 -17.49
CA LEU A 159 3.30 -2.91 -16.94
C LEU A 159 4.32 -3.40 -17.95
N HIS A 160 5.55 -3.58 -17.51
CA HIS A 160 6.62 -4.27 -18.23
C HIS A 160 7.14 -5.41 -17.36
N ILE A 161 7.21 -6.61 -17.94
CA ILE A 161 7.71 -7.82 -17.28
C ILE A 161 8.75 -8.47 -18.18
N THR A 162 9.95 -8.66 -17.67
CA THR A 162 11.01 -9.37 -18.41
C THR A 162 10.88 -10.88 -18.23
N ASN A 163 11.44 -11.63 -19.16
CA ASN A 163 11.57 -13.08 -19.13
C ASN A 163 10.24 -13.86 -19.05
N LEU A 164 9.12 -13.20 -19.34
CA LEU A 164 7.81 -13.86 -19.28
C LEU A 164 7.66 -14.93 -20.38
N LEU A 165 8.35 -14.74 -21.53
CA LEU A 165 8.44 -15.68 -22.63
C LEU A 165 9.86 -16.25 -22.80
N PHE A 166 10.55 -16.50 -21.67
CA PHE A 166 11.88 -17.11 -21.62
C PHE A 166 12.96 -16.32 -22.40
N GLY A 167 12.94 -14.99 -22.28
CA GLY A 167 13.95 -14.12 -22.88
C GLY A 167 13.79 -13.86 -24.37
N ARG A 168 12.64 -14.13 -24.96
CA ARG A 168 12.33 -13.76 -26.35
C ARG A 168 11.87 -12.30 -26.43
N GLU A 169 12.80 -11.37 -26.39
CA GLU A 169 12.56 -9.93 -26.27
C GLU A 169 11.52 -9.35 -27.25
N ILE A 170 11.55 -9.80 -28.53
CA ILE A 170 10.58 -9.32 -29.53
C ILE A 170 9.14 -9.73 -29.14
N LEU A 171 8.95 -10.97 -28.68
CA LEU A 171 7.64 -11.46 -28.25
C LEU A 171 7.22 -10.83 -26.93
N GLU A 172 8.16 -10.56 -26.04
CA GLU A 172 7.90 -9.86 -24.78
C GLU A 172 7.41 -8.43 -25.02
N GLY A 173 7.98 -7.71 -25.97
CA GLY A 173 7.50 -6.38 -26.37
C GLY A 173 6.09 -6.38 -26.99
N VAL A 174 5.71 -7.44 -27.71
CA VAL A 174 4.32 -7.63 -28.18
C VAL A 174 3.39 -7.92 -27.02
N LEU A 175 3.82 -8.77 -26.07
CA LEU A 175 3.04 -9.11 -24.88
C LEU A 175 2.80 -7.89 -23.99
N ASP A 176 3.80 -7.04 -23.78
CA ASP A 176 3.64 -5.78 -23.05
C ASP A 176 2.55 -4.90 -23.67
N LYS A 177 2.52 -4.79 -25.01
CA LYS A 177 1.47 -4.03 -25.71
C LYS A 177 0.07 -4.64 -25.49
N ILE A 178 -0.04 -5.97 -25.51
CA ILE A 178 -1.30 -6.66 -25.25
C ILE A 178 -1.74 -6.42 -23.81
N ILE A 179 -0.86 -6.61 -22.84
CA ILE A 179 -1.14 -6.38 -21.42
C ILE A 179 -1.59 -4.94 -21.19
N ASN A 180 -0.85 -3.98 -21.72
CA ASN A 180 -1.15 -2.56 -21.55
C ASN A 180 -2.42 -2.12 -22.28
N GLY A 181 -2.84 -2.82 -23.32
CA GLY A 181 -4.11 -2.58 -24.05
C GLY A 181 -5.34 -3.25 -23.45
N THR A 182 -5.17 -4.30 -22.63
CA THR A 182 -6.27 -5.14 -22.11
C THR A 182 -6.24 -5.29 -20.57
N TRP A 183 -5.46 -4.51 -19.87
CA TRP A 183 -5.23 -4.67 -18.43
C TRP A 183 -6.52 -4.58 -17.59
N GLN A 184 -7.54 -3.81 -18.06
CA GLN A 184 -8.79 -3.64 -17.31
C GLN A 184 -9.49 -4.96 -17.04
N GLN A 185 -9.53 -5.84 -18.04
CA GLN A 185 -10.13 -7.18 -17.91
C GLN A 185 -9.28 -8.06 -16.96
N GLY A 186 -7.96 -8.02 -17.11
CA GLY A 186 -7.02 -8.72 -16.24
C GLY A 186 -7.09 -8.21 -14.79
N PHE A 187 -7.25 -6.92 -14.59
CA PHE A 187 -7.36 -6.31 -13.27
C PHE A 187 -8.58 -6.82 -12.49
N LEU A 188 -9.73 -6.96 -13.13
CA LEU A 188 -10.92 -7.50 -12.47
C LEU A 188 -10.69 -8.92 -11.92
N LEU A 189 -9.93 -9.74 -12.65
CA LEU A 189 -9.59 -11.12 -12.25
C LEU A 189 -8.50 -11.16 -11.17
N THR A 190 -7.57 -10.22 -11.17
CA THR A 190 -6.39 -10.22 -10.29
C THR A 190 -6.51 -9.29 -9.09
N ARG A 191 -7.57 -8.51 -9.01
CA ARG A 191 -7.78 -7.47 -7.98
C ARG A 191 -7.58 -7.99 -6.55
N GLY A 192 -8.08 -9.19 -6.24
CA GLY A 192 -7.91 -9.81 -4.93
C GLY A 192 -6.44 -10.08 -4.58
N ILE A 193 -5.65 -10.51 -5.57
CA ILE A 193 -4.21 -10.76 -5.41
C ILE A 193 -3.47 -9.44 -5.21
N ILE A 194 -3.81 -8.42 -6.00
CA ILE A 194 -3.22 -7.08 -5.90
C ILE A 194 -3.49 -6.49 -4.53
N ASN A 195 -4.74 -6.53 -4.06
CA ASN A 195 -5.12 -6.04 -2.74
C ASN A 195 -4.35 -6.73 -1.61
N GLU A 196 -4.14 -8.03 -1.70
CA GLU A 196 -3.36 -8.79 -0.71
C GLU A 196 -1.88 -8.41 -0.74
N LEU A 197 -1.27 -8.31 -1.92
CA LEU A 197 0.13 -7.88 -2.06
C LEU A 197 0.35 -6.50 -1.45
N VAL A 198 -0.51 -5.55 -1.77
CA VAL A 198 -0.42 -4.17 -1.26
C VAL A 198 -0.67 -4.13 0.25
N SER A 199 -1.66 -4.88 0.76
CA SER A 199 -1.96 -4.96 2.19
C SER A 199 -0.79 -5.54 2.98
N THR A 200 -0.16 -6.60 2.48
CA THR A 200 1.00 -7.25 3.12
C THR A 200 2.20 -6.30 3.16
N ALA A 201 2.49 -5.61 2.06
CA ALA A 201 3.55 -4.60 2.01
C ALA A 201 3.29 -3.45 2.99
N PHE A 202 2.04 -3.00 3.11
CA PHE A 202 1.66 -1.91 4.00
C PHE A 202 1.80 -2.28 5.49
N ILE A 203 1.48 -3.53 5.86
CA ILE A 203 1.71 -4.04 7.23
C ILE A 203 3.20 -3.95 7.56
N GLU A 204 4.08 -4.31 6.64
CA GLU A 204 5.53 -4.22 6.83
C GLU A 204 5.99 -2.77 7.07
N ILE A 205 5.42 -1.79 6.35
CA ILE A 205 5.67 -0.36 6.59
C ILE A 205 5.27 0.03 8.02
N PHE A 206 4.06 -0.33 8.43
CA PHE A 206 3.56 0.01 9.76
C PHE A 206 4.39 -0.62 10.87
N ASP A 207 4.74 -1.88 10.75
CA ASP A 207 5.51 -2.58 11.76
C ASP A 207 6.94 -2.01 11.89
N LYS A 208 7.55 -1.57 10.81
CA LYS A 208 8.91 -0.99 10.85
C LYS A 208 8.90 0.50 11.18
N ALA A 209 8.12 1.29 10.45
CA ALA A 209 8.20 2.74 10.53
C ALA A 209 7.46 3.32 11.72
N PHE A 210 6.33 2.72 12.13
CA PHE A 210 5.44 3.31 13.14
C PHE A 210 5.33 2.50 14.43
N LYS A 211 6.07 1.41 14.59
CA LYS A 211 6.03 0.56 15.80
C LYS A 211 6.22 1.34 17.10
N ASN A 212 7.14 2.30 17.10
CA ASN A 212 7.48 3.11 18.26
C ASN A 212 6.94 4.54 18.18
N PHE A 213 6.11 4.83 17.17
CA PHE A 213 5.57 6.17 17.00
C PHE A 213 4.56 6.50 18.11
N PRO A 214 4.72 7.63 18.83
CA PRO A 214 3.95 7.92 20.05
C PRO A 214 2.57 8.51 19.72
N PHE A 215 1.71 7.79 19.02
CA PHE A 215 0.35 8.26 18.64
C PHE A 215 -0.45 8.82 19.80
N GLN A 216 -0.42 8.15 20.96
CA GLN A 216 -1.18 8.57 22.15
C GLN A 216 -0.65 9.89 22.75
N ARG A 217 0.61 10.25 22.49
CA ARG A 217 1.18 11.53 22.95
C ARG A 217 0.83 12.67 22.02
N ILE A 218 0.58 12.36 20.75
CA ILE A 218 0.33 13.35 19.69
C ILE A 218 -1.17 13.66 19.59
N ILE A 219 -2.02 12.62 19.63
CA ILE A 219 -3.47 12.72 19.50
C ILE A 219 -4.10 12.50 20.89
N LYS A 220 -4.50 13.58 21.55
CA LYS A 220 -5.06 13.56 22.91
C LYS A 220 -6.49 14.08 22.92
N PRO A 221 -7.35 13.53 23.80
CA PRO A 221 -8.65 14.14 24.08
C PRO A 221 -8.48 15.58 24.56
N LYS A 222 -9.42 16.44 24.21
CA LYS A 222 -9.46 17.80 24.75
C LYS A 222 -9.72 17.72 26.26
N PRO A 223 -8.95 18.45 27.10
CA PRO A 223 -9.21 18.49 28.53
C PRO A 223 -10.66 18.97 28.79
N ILE A 224 -11.39 18.24 29.63
CA ILE A 224 -12.68 18.70 30.12
C ILE A 224 -12.35 19.85 31.08
N ARG A 225 -12.80 21.07 30.77
CA ARG A 225 -12.74 22.17 31.75
C ARG A 225 -13.70 21.77 32.88
N SER A 226 -13.12 21.53 34.06
CA SER A 226 -13.91 21.52 35.29
C SER A 226 -14.41 22.96 35.50
N GLU A 227 -15.70 23.17 35.37
CA GLU A 227 -16.38 24.40 35.83
C GLU A 227 -16.26 24.56 37.33
#